data_133e718e79716d5ce4cbe88e30813f37
#
_entry.id   133e718e79716d5ce4cbe88e30813f37
#
_cell.length_a   1.000
_cell.length_b   1.000
_cell.length_c   1.000
_cell.angle_alpha   90.00
_cell.angle_beta   90.00
_cell.angle_gamma   90.00
#
_symmetry.space_group_name_H-M   'P 1'
#
loop_
_entity.id
_entity.type
_entity.pdbx_description
1 polymer ?
#
loop_
_entity_poly.entity_id
_entity_poly.type
_entity_poly.pdbx_seq_one_letter_code
_entity_poly.pdbx_strand_id
1 'polypeptide(L)'
;MILTLIRHGQTEGSINVLYYGAADIPVLPESLAELHENAARYPTAKRYFTSGMLRTEQTFRAIYGDVPHMVLPGLREMDFGDFEMRSYEQMKDDPAFQHWMTDSEHLPCPNGESAPQTTARTLKAIETVLAEDSDAVCVIHGGVIAGFMMTWFGGLRVDWYRKAGTGYQVIFENGAPVSWARVPEDI
;
A
#
# COMPACT_ATOMS: atom_id res chain seq x y z
N MET A 1 1.81 20.68 -2.56
CA MET A 1 2.79 19.57 -2.64
C MET A 1 2.20 18.38 -3.39
N ILE A 2 3.03 17.49 -3.93
CA ILE A 2 2.61 16.23 -4.55
C ILE A 2 3.00 15.06 -3.63
N LEU A 3 2.01 14.24 -3.26
CA LEU A 3 2.23 12.97 -2.55
C LEU A 3 2.07 11.82 -3.55
N THR A 4 3.14 11.07 -3.79
CA THR A 4 3.12 9.87 -4.63
C THR A 4 3.02 8.64 -3.74
N LEU A 5 2.03 7.80 -3.97
CA LEU A 5 1.78 6.53 -3.29
C LEU A 5 2.00 5.40 -4.29
N ILE A 6 2.96 4.52 -4.06
CA ILE A 6 3.31 3.40 -4.94
C ILE A 6 3.09 2.08 -4.18
N ARG A 7 2.33 1.17 -4.77
CA ARG A 7 2.19 -0.20 -4.25
C ARG A 7 3.47 -0.97 -4.54
N HIS A 8 3.95 -1.75 -3.56
CA HIS A 8 5.09 -2.66 -3.75
C HIS A 8 4.93 -3.59 -4.96
N GLY A 9 6.04 -4.12 -5.46
CA GLY A 9 6.10 -5.08 -6.56
C GLY A 9 5.36 -6.38 -6.28
N GLN A 10 5.23 -7.24 -7.29
CA GLN A 10 4.58 -8.54 -7.15
C GLN A 10 5.32 -9.45 -6.16
N THR A 11 4.55 -10.16 -5.36
CA THR A 11 5.01 -11.15 -4.39
C THR A 11 4.30 -12.49 -4.65
N GLU A 12 4.79 -13.57 -4.06
CA GLU A 12 4.10 -14.87 -4.10
C GLU A 12 2.66 -14.75 -3.56
N GLY A 13 2.46 -13.95 -2.50
CA GLY A 13 1.13 -13.71 -1.94
C GLY A 13 0.18 -13.03 -2.92
N SER A 14 0.67 -12.09 -3.75
CA SER A 14 -0.18 -11.41 -4.75
C SER A 14 -0.52 -12.31 -5.95
N ILE A 15 0.38 -13.20 -6.38
CA ILE A 15 0.11 -14.16 -7.46
C ILE A 15 -0.89 -15.22 -7.02
N ASN A 16 -0.72 -15.75 -5.82
CA ASN A 16 -1.57 -16.81 -5.26
C ASN A 16 -2.86 -16.27 -4.62
N VAL A 17 -3.12 -14.96 -4.72
CA VAL A 17 -4.30 -14.28 -4.18
C VAL A 17 -4.51 -14.63 -2.69
N LEU A 18 -3.42 -14.51 -1.91
CA LEU A 18 -3.45 -14.77 -0.48
C LEU A 18 -3.85 -13.48 0.29
N TYR A 19 -4.47 -13.66 1.44
CA TYR A 19 -4.58 -12.63 2.45
C TYR A 19 -3.22 -12.52 3.14
N TYR A 20 -2.51 -11.41 2.96
CA TYR A 20 -1.21 -11.19 3.58
C TYR A 20 -0.97 -9.71 3.82
N GLY A 21 -0.57 -9.38 4.99
CA GLY A 21 -0.28 -8.01 5.39
C GLY A 21 0.90 -7.97 6.34
N ALA A 22 0.80 -8.59 7.51
CA ALA A 22 1.86 -8.70 8.52
C ALA A 22 3.00 -9.64 8.06
N ALA A 23 2.69 -10.67 7.25
CA ALA A 23 3.71 -11.56 6.68
C ALA A 23 4.70 -10.78 5.81
N ASP A 24 5.99 -10.85 6.18
CA ASP A 24 7.06 -10.09 5.53
C ASP A 24 7.75 -10.91 4.42
N ILE A 25 7.05 -11.07 3.30
CA ILE A 25 7.49 -11.84 2.13
C ILE A 25 8.17 -10.95 1.08
N PRO A 26 9.14 -11.49 0.31
CA PRO A 26 9.88 -10.73 -0.69
C PRO A 26 9.06 -10.45 -1.96
N VAL A 27 9.50 -9.44 -2.72
CA VAL A 27 9.10 -9.22 -4.11
C VAL A 27 9.75 -10.28 -4.99
N LEU A 28 9.02 -10.71 -6.03
CA LEU A 28 9.52 -11.69 -7.00
C LEU A 28 10.66 -11.10 -7.84
N PRO A 29 11.69 -11.86 -8.17
CA PRO A 29 12.85 -11.38 -8.92
C PRO A 29 12.49 -10.74 -10.26
N GLU A 30 11.55 -11.31 -11.01
CA GLU A 30 11.05 -10.77 -12.27
C GLU A 30 10.34 -9.43 -12.09
N SER A 31 9.61 -9.25 -11.00
CA SER A 31 8.97 -7.96 -10.69
C SER A 31 9.99 -6.90 -10.29
N LEU A 32 11.07 -7.27 -9.58
CA LEU A 32 12.16 -6.34 -9.29
C LEU A 32 12.88 -5.90 -10.57
N ALA A 33 13.11 -6.82 -11.52
CA ALA A 33 13.73 -6.50 -12.79
C ALA A 33 12.84 -5.52 -13.61
N GLU A 34 11.54 -5.78 -13.70
CA GLU A 34 10.58 -4.90 -14.38
C GLU A 34 10.54 -3.50 -13.76
N LEU A 35 10.50 -3.41 -12.42
CA LEU A 35 10.52 -2.14 -11.70
C LEU A 35 11.80 -1.35 -12.00
N HIS A 36 12.94 -2.02 -12.01
CA HIS A 36 14.24 -1.41 -12.31
C HIS A 36 14.32 -0.91 -13.77
N GLU A 37 13.89 -1.71 -14.73
CA GLU A 37 13.85 -1.33 -16.16
C GLU A 37 12.95 -0.12 -16.40
N ASN A 38 11.87 0.00 -15.66
CA ASN A 38 10.90 1.10 -15.75
C ASN A 38 11.19 2.25 -14.76
N ALA A 39 12.30 2.25 -14.04
CA ALA A 39 12.60 3.20 -12.96
C ALA A 39 12.46 4.67 -13.40
N ALA A 40 12.88 5.01 -14.62
CA ALA A 40 12.78 6.37 -15.16
C ALA A 40 11.35 6.88 -15.35
N ARG A 41 10.32 6.01 -15.29
CA ARG A 41 8.89 6.38 -15.41
C ARG A 41 8.28 6.78 -14.07
N TYR A 42 8.97 6.55 -12.97
CA TYR A 42 8.50 6.90 -11.64
C TYR A 42 8.89 8.33 -11.28
N PRO A 43 7.99 9.10 -10.66
CA PRO A 43 8.30 10.45 -10.24
C PRO A 43 9.34 10.44 -9.11
N THR A 44 10.20 11.44 -9.11
CA THR A 44 11.14 11.70 -8.03
C THR A 44 10.58 12.76 -7.08
N ALA A 45 11.08 12.79 -5.85
CA ALA A 45 10.69 13.76 -4.85
C ALA A 45 11.90 14.17 -3.96
N LYS A 46 11.68 15.12 -3.07
CA LYS A 46 12.70 15.50 -2.09
C LYS A 46 12.76 14.54 -0.90
N ARG A 47 11.63 13.87 -0.61
CA ARG A 47 11.49 12.98 0.55
C ARG A 47 10.90 11.66 0.13
N TYR A 48 11.44 10.58 0.70
CA TYR A 48 11.03 9.23 0.41
C TYR A 48 10.70 8.48 1.70
N PHE A 49 9.69 7.64 1.62
CA PHE A 49 9.18 6.86 2.74
C PHE A 49 8.85 5.44 2.32
N THR A 50 9.01 4.51 3.24
CA THR A 50 8.54 3.12 3.11
C THR A 50 7.79 2.71 4.37
N SER A 51 7.13 1.57 4.33
CA SER A 51 6.54 0.95 5.54
C SER A 51 7.57 0.18 6.38
N GLY A 52 8.80 -0.02 5.86
CA GLY A 52 9.85 -0.83 6.45
C GLY A 52 9.66 -2.34 6.25
N MET A 53 8.63 -2.78 5.51
CA MET A 53 8.47 -4.17 5.16
C MET A 53 9.37 -4.54 3.97
N LEU A 54 9.89 -5.76 3.96
CA LEU A 54 10.86 -6.23 2.96
C LEU A 54 10.42 -5.91 1.53
N ARG A 55 9.18 -6.20 1.17
CA ARG A 55 8.63 -5.93 -0.17
C ARG A 55 8.61 -4.43 -0.54
N THR A 56 8.42 -3.52 0.44
CA THR A 56 8.46 -2.08 0.18
C THR A 56 9.89 -1.58 0.04
N GLU A 57 10.81 -2.10 0.86
CA GLU A 57 12.24 -1.79 0.78
C GLU A 57 12.84 -2.26 -0.56
N GLN A 58 12.52 -3.49 -0.98
CA GLN A 58 13.00 -4.04 -2.25
C GLN A 58 12.44 -3.25 -3.45
N THR A 59 11.14 -2.93 -3.43
CA THR A 59 10.51 -2.10 -4.46
C THR A 59 11.15 -0.73 -4.54
N PHE A 60 11.35 -0.09 -3.38
CA PHE A 60 11.98 1.21 -3.29
C PHE A 60 13.38 1.20 -3.93
N ARG A 61 14.22 0.22 -3.56
CA ARG A 61 15.58 0.10 -4.11
C ARG A 61 15.58 -0.21 -5.60
N ALA A 62 14.64 -1.01 -6.09
CA ALA A 62 14.53 -1.30 -7.51
C ALA A 62 14.22 -0.05 -8.35
N ILE A 63 13.40 0.87 -7.82
CA ILE A 63 12.99 2.10 -8.53
C ILE A 63 14.00 3.25 -8.31
N TYR A 64 14.44 3.47 -7.07
CA TYR A 64 15.19 4.67 -6.68
C TYR A 64 16.65 4.42 -6.29
N GLY A 65 17.08 3.15 -6.19
CA GLY A 65 18.41 2.81 -5.74
C GLY A 65 18.61 3.07 -4.24
N ASP A 66 19.83 3.48 -3.87
CA ASP A 66 20.23 3.72 -2.47
C ASP A 66 19.94 5.17 -2.00
N VAL A 67 18.87 5.78 -2.50
CA VAL A 67 18.46 7.11 -2.03
C VAL A 67 18.02 7.03 -0.56
N PRO A 68 18.42 7.99 0.30
CA PRO A 68 17.97 8.04 1.68
C PRO A 68 16.46 8.15 1.79
N HIS A 69 15.86 7.34 2.66
CA HIS A 69 14.41 7.35 2.94
C HIS A 69 14.13 7.12 4.42
N MET A 70 12.92 7.43 4.84
CA MET A 70 12.45 7.21 6.20
C MET A 70 11.47 6.04 6.26
N VAL A 71 11.58 5.22 7.30
CA VAL A 71 10.63 4.14 7.59
C VAL A 71 9.52 4.65 8.48
N LEU A 72 8.27 4.51 8.04
CA LEU A 72 7.07 4.82 8.81
C LEU A 72 6.24 3.55 9.01
N PRO A 73 6.36 2.86 10.17
CA PRO A 73 5.63 1.61 10.42
C PRO A 73 4.11 1.74 10.36
N GLY A 74 3.57 2.94 10.58
CA GLY A 74 2.15 3.24 10.39
C GLY A 74 1.65 3.07 8.96
N LEU A 75 2.54 2.95 7.97
CA LEU A 75 2.23 2.68 6.56
C LEU A 75 2.24 1.18 6.19
N ARG A 76 2.40 0.26 7.15
CA ARG A 76 2.32 -1.18 6.91
C ARG A 76 0.94 -1.59 6.44
N GLU A 77 0.86 -2.73 5.71
CA GLU A 77 -0.41 -3.31 5.28
C GLU A 77 -1.24 -3.75 6.49
N MET A 78 -2.53 -3.97 6.27
CA MET A 78 -3.45 -4.50 7.27
C MET A 78 -2.95 -5.86 7.76
N ASP A 79 -2.92 -6.04 9.07
CA ASP A 79 -2.65 -7.34 9.69
C ASP A 79 -3.89 -8.22 9.56
N PHE A 80 -3.79 -9.29 8.75
CA PHE A 80 -4.88 -10.25 8.55
C PHE A 80 -4.97 -11.31 9.68
N GLY A 81 -4.10 -11.26 10.69
CA GLY A 81 -4.12 -12.14 11.85
C GLY A 81 -4.14 -13.62 11.46
N ASP A 82 -5.16 -14.37 11.92
CA ASP A 82 -5.28 -15.82 11.65
C ASP A 82 -5.54 -16.15 10.17
N PHE A 83 -5.81 -15.16 9.34
CA PHE A 83 -6.01 -15.33 7.90
C PHE A 83 -4.72 -15.12 7.06
N GLU A 84 -3.61 -14.74 7.71
CA GLU A 84 -2.33 -14.51 7.04
C GLU A 84 -1.87 -15.73 6.22
N MET A 85 -1.41 -15.45 5.01
CA MET A 85 -0.86 -16.43 4.06
C MET A 85 -1.84 -17.53 3.64
N ARG A 86 -3.15 -17.30 3.76
CA ARG A 86 -4.20 -18.22 3.33
C ARG A 86 -5.02 -17.60 2.19
N SER A 87 -5.48 -18.44 1.27
CA SER A 87 -6.38 -18.05 0.19
C SER A 87 -7.84 -18.15 0.61
N TYR A 88 -8.74 -17.53 -0.18
CA TYR A 88 -10.19 -17.69 -0.02
C TYR A 88 -10.59 -19.18 0.00
N GLU A 89 -10.08 -19.98 -0.93
CA GLU A 89 -10.39 -21.42 -1.04
C GLU A 89 -10.00 -22.23 0.20
N GLN A 90 -8.93 -21.82 0.88
CA GLN A 90 -8.47 -22.47 2.12
C GLN A 90 -9.31 -22.08 3.34
N MET A 91 -10.06 -20.98 3.24
CA MET A 91 -10.82 -20.42 4.39
C MET A 91 -12.32 -20.39 4.18
N LYS A 92 -12.83 -20.65 2.98
CA LYS A 92 -14.25 -20.48 2.65
C LYS A 92 -15.21 -21.24 3.58
N ASP A 93 -14.77 -22.37 4.16
CA ASP A 93 -15.55 -23.18 5.10
C ASP A 93 -15.20 -22.92 6.57
N ASP A 94 -14.28 -21.99 6.85
CA ASP A 94 -13.90 -21.56 8.20
C ASP A 94 -14.98 -20.61 8.77
N PRO A 95 -15.64 -20.95 9.90
CA PRO A 95 -16.70 -20.10 10.46
C PRO A 95 -16.25 -18.69 10.82
N ALA A 96 -15.00 -18.51 11.25
CA ALA A 96 -14.46 -17.20 11.58
C ALA A 96 -14.26 -16.33 10.32
N PHE A 97 -13.81 -16.95 9.23
CA PHE A 97 -13.68 -16.27 7.94
C PHE A 97 -15.03 -15.93 7.34
N GLN A 98 -16.01 -16.86 7.40
CA GLN A 98 -17.39 -16.61 6.95
C GLN A 98 -18.01 -15.44 7.73
N HIS A 99 -17.80 -15.39 9.05
CA HIS A 99 -18.28 -14.27 9.86
C HIS A 99 -17.60 -12.95 9.43
N TRP A 100 -16.27 -12.92 9.28
CA TRP A 100 -15.56 -11.74 8.82
C TRP A 100 -16.03 -11.27 7.44
N MET A 101 -16.31 -12.18 6.53
CA MET A 101 -16.82 -11.89 5.18
C MET A 101 -18.21 -11.22 5.17
N THR A 102 -18.99 -11.30 6.26
CA THR A 102 -20.29 -10.61 6.34
C THR A 102 -20.16 -9.09 6.34
N ASP A 103 -19.03 -8.57 6.85
CA ASP A 103 -18.71 -7.15 6.85
C ASP A 103 -17.18 -6.94 6.98
N SER A 104 -16.44 -7.38 5.96
CA SER A 104 -14.97 -7.30 5.94
C SER A 104 -14.42 -5.87 5.91
N GLU A 105 -15.27 -4.87 5.61
CA GLU A 105 -14.89 -3.46 5.67
C GLU A 105 -14.82 -2.92 7.11
N HIS A 106 -15.51 -3.53 8.08
CA HIS A 106 -15.56 -3.01 9.45
C HIS A 106 -15.10 -4.01 10.51
N LEU A 107 -15.33 -5.31 10.28
CA LEU A 107 -14.95 -6.35 11.25
C LEU A 107 -13.42 -6.55 11.24
N PRO A 108 -12.79 -6.68 12.43
CA PRO A 108 -11.39 -7.05 12.52
C PRO A 108 -11.18 -8.52 12.13
N CYS A 109 -10.05 -8.84 11.52
CA CYS A 109 -9.59 -10.20 11.40
C CYS A 109 -9.31 -10.77 12.81
N PRO A 110 -9.58 -12.07 13.07
CA PRO A 110 -9.18 -12.68 14.33
C PRO A 110 -7.68 -12.50 14.59
N ASN A 111 -7.33 -11.97 15.74
CA ASN A 111 -5.95 -11.61 16.12
C ASN A 111 -5.24 -10.61 15.19
N GLY A 112 -6.00 -9.88 14.37
CA GLY A 112 -5.48 -8.92 13.40
C GLY A 112 -6.20 -7.56 13.48
N GLU A 113 -6.16 -6.81 12.39
CA GLU A 113 -6.76 -5.48 12.26
C GLU A 113 -8.08 -5.53 11.49
N SER A 114 -8.86 -4.47 11.65
CA SER A 114 -9.92 -4.10 10.71
C SER A 114 -9.42 -3.04 9.71
N ALA A 115 -10.11 -2.90 8.58
CA ALA A 115 -9.78 -1.87 7.60
C ALA A 115 -9.87 -0.44 8.16
N PRO A 116 -10.84 -0.06 9.05
CA PRO A 116 -10.83 1.24 9.73
C PRO A 116 -9.61 1.46 10.64
N GLN A 117 -9.16 0.44 11.38
CA GLN A 117 -7.95 0.55 12.22
C GLN A 117 -6.71 0.80 11.37
N THR A 118 -6.53 0.04 10.28
CA THR A 118 -5.46 0.24 9.32
C THR A 118 -5.51 1.64 8.71
N THR A 119 -6.69 2.09 8.27
CA THR A 119 -6.87 3.43 7.70
C THR A 119 -6.53 4.53 8.70
N ALA A 120 -6.98 4.42 9.95
CA ALA A 120 -6.70 5.42 10.99
C ALA A 120 -5.20 5.58 11.27
N ARG A 121 -4.44 4.46 11.42
CA ARG A 121 -2.98 4.54 11.62
C ARG A 121 -2.25 5.04 10.38
N THR A 122 -2.75 4.71 9.19
CA THR A 122 -2.20 5.20 7.93
C THR A 122 -2.34 6.72 7.82
N LEU A 123 -3.53 7.25 8.07
CA LEU A 123 -3.77 8.70 8.03
C LEU A 123 -2.85 9.45 9.00
N LYS A 124 -2.70 8.93 10.23
CA LYS A 124 -1.76 9.47 11.22
C LYS A 124 -0.30 9.43 10.73
N ALA A 125 0.12 8.37 10.04
CA ALA A 125 1.46 8.31 9.45
C ALA A 125 1.63 9.29 8.28
N ILE A 126 0.59 9.47 7.46
CA ILE A 126 0.59 10.43 6.35
C ILE A 126 0.64 11.87 6.87
N GLU A 127 0.03 12.20 8.03
CA GLU A 127 0.19 13.53 8.67
C GLU A 127 1.66 13.87 8.87
N THR A 128 2.50 12.90 9.25
CA THR A 128 3.96 13.10 9.38
C THR A 128 4.61 13.42 8.03
N VAL A 129 4.13 12.80 6.94
CA VAL A 129 4.62 13.08 5.58
C VAL A 129 4.19 14.48 5.15
N LEU A 130 2.96 14.89 5.46
CA LEU A 130 2.38 16.19 5.09
C LEU A 130 2.86 17.37 5.96
N ALA A 131 3.52 17.10 7.10
CA ALA A 131 4.00 18.13 8.01
C ALA A 131 5.02 19.09 7.36
N GLU A 132 5.69 18.65 6.33
CA GLU A 132 6.54 19.48 5.49
C GLU A 132 5.86 19.68 4.12
N ASP A 133 5.70 20.94 3.70
CA ASP A 133 5.11 21.28 2.38
C ASP A 133 6.14 21.08 1.26
N SER A 134 6.53 19.83 1.05
CA SER A 134 7.43 19.44 -0.04
C SER A 134 7.06 18.07 -0.58
N ASP A 135 7.27 17.84 -1.88
CA ASP A 135 6.93 16.61 -2.57
C ASP A 135 7.52 15.38 -1.89
N ALA A 136 6.73 14.31 -1.82
CA ALA A 136 7.07 13.08 -1.17
C ALA A 136 6.64 11.85 -1.98
N VAL A 137 7.42 10.77 -1.87
CA VAL A 137 7.08 9.44 -2.39
C VAL A 137 6.99 8.46 -1.24
N CYS A 138 5.91 7.67 -1.19
CA CYS A 138 5.71 6.57 -0.25
C CYS A 138 5.58 5.26 -1.04
N VAL A 139 6.49 4.31 -0.84
CA VAL A 139 6.35 2.93 -1.35
C VAL A 139 5.71 2.09 -0.26
N ILE A 140 4.46 1.69 -0.49
CA ILE A 140 3.58 1.11 0.52
C ILE A 140 2.71 -0.04 -0.05
N HIS A 141 1.47 -0.21 0.37
CA HIS A 141 0.65 -1.40 0.12
C HIS A 141 -0.70 -1.06 -0.50
N GLY A 142 -1.32 -2.07 -1.13
CA GLY A 142 -2.57 -1.89 -1.87
C GLY A 142 -3.75 -1.50 -1.00
N GLY A 143 -3.95 -2.16 0.14
CA GLY A 143 -5.05 -1.86 1.06
C GLY A 143 -4.90 -0.49 1.74
N VAL A 144 -3.65 -0.12 2.06
CA VAL A 144 -3.30 1.19 2.63
C VAL A 144 -3.60 2.33 1.65
N ILE A 145 -3.17 2.18 0.39
CA ILE A 145 -3.46 3.17 -0.67
C ILE A 145 -4.97 3.27 -0.87
N ALA A 146 -5.67 2.14 -1.00
CA ALA A 146 -7.12 2.14 -1.22
C ALA A 146 -7.88 2.80 -0.06
N GLY A 147 -7.50 2.53 1.19
CA GLY A 147 -8.08 3.18 2.37
C GLY A 147 -7.86 4.70 2.38
N PHE A 148 -6.65 5.14 2.06
CA PHE A 148 -6.34 6.56 1.93
C PHE A 148 -7.18 7.23 0.83
N MET A 149 -7.19 6.67 -0.37
CA MET A 149 -7.91 7.24 -1.52
C MET A 149 -9.42 7.29 -1.27
N MET A 150 -10.01 6.22 -0.73
CA MET A 150 -11.42 6.16 -0.38
C MET A 150 -11.79 7.26 0.64
N THR A 151 -10.95 7.51 1.63
CA THR A 151 -11.20 8.53 2.67
C THR A 151 -11.30 9.93 2.08
N TRP A 152 -10.45 10.26 1.12
CA TRP A 152 -10.35 11.61 0.57
C TRP A 152 -11.19 11.85 -0.68
N PHE A 153 -11.40 10.83 -1.50
CA PHE A 153 -12.06 10.95 -2.80
C PHE A 153 -13.36 10.16 -2.90
N GLY A 154 -13.73 9.44 -1.84
CA GLY A 154 -14.97 8.64 -1.81
C GLY A 154 -14.87 7.35 -2.65
N GLY A 155 -16.01 6.78 -3.02
CA GLY A 155 -16.09 5.51 -3.74
C GLY A 155 -15.95 4.29 -2.83
N LEU A 156 -15.81 3.13 -3.43
CA LEU A 156 -15.57 1.86 -2.73
C LEU A 156 -14.06 1.58 -2.67
N ARG A 157 -13.61 0.87 -1.66
CA ARG A 157 -12.20 0.47 -1.52
C ARG A 157 -11.68 -0.25 -2.78
N VAL A 158 -12.50 -1.11 -3.38
CA VAL A 158 -12.16 -1.87 -4.59
C VAL A 158 -11.85 -0.98 -5.80
N ASP A 159 -12.44 0.21 -5.89
CA ASP A 159 -12.20 1.16 -7.00
C ASP A 159 -10.76 1.69 -7.01
N TRP A 160 -10.12 1.66 -5.83
CA TRP A 160 -8.79 2.23 -5.60
C TRP A 160 -7.66 1.20 -5.57
N TYR A 161 -7.95 -0.10 -5.70
CA TYR A 161 -6.88 -1.10 -5.81
C TYR A 161 -6.11 -0.94 -7.11
N ARG A 162 -4.79 -1.00 -7.00
CA ARG A 162 -3.86 -0.87 -8.12
C ARG A 162 -3.03 -2.13 -8.30
N LYS A 163 -2.54 -2.35 -9.53
CA LYS A 163 -1.55 -3.38 -9.81
C LYS A 163 -0.28 -3.15 -8.97
N ALA A 164 0.47 -4.21 -8.70
CA ALA A 164 1.79 -4.12 -8.09
C ALA A 164 2.69 -3.19 -8.91
N GLY A 165 3.52 -2.41 -8.25
CA GLY A 165 4.40 -1.42 -8.87
C GLY A 165 3.67 -0.15 -9.37
N THR A 166 2.36 -0.02 -9.21
CA THR A 166 1.62 1.19 -9.64
C THR A 166 0.95 1.89 -8.45
N GLY A 167 0.41 3.07 -8.68
CA GLY A 167 -0.20 3.84 -7.60
C GLY A 167 -0.84 5.14 -8.04
N TYR A 168 -0.72 6.15 -7.20
CA TYR A 168 -1.32 7.47 -7.42
C TYR A 168 -0.35 8.59 -7.05
N GLN A 169 -0.39 9.66 -7.81
CA GLN A 169 0.05 10.99 -7.39
C GLN A 169 -1.17 11.77 -6.91
N VAL A 170 -1.08 12.35 -5.72
CA VAL A 170 -2.14 13.16 -5.12
C VAL A 170 -1.62 14.58 -4.94
N ILE A 171 -2.33 15.55 -5.49
CA ILE A 171 -1.98 16.97 -5.39
C ILE A 171 -2.68 17.54 -4.15
N PHE A 172 -1.89 18.16 -3.28
CA PHE A 172 -2.35 18.86 -2.09
C PHE A 172 -2.23 20.37 -2.26
N GLU A 173 -3.29 21.08 -1.94
CA GLU A 173 -3.34 22.55 -1.85
C GLU A 173 -3.91 22.94 -0.49
N ASN A 174 -3.24 23.86 0.21
CA ASN A 174 -3.64 24.31 1.55
C ASN A 174 -3.92 23.18 2.55
N GLY A 175 -3.14 22.09 2.49
CA GLY A 175 -3.25 20.93 3.37
C GLY A 175 -4.39 19.95 3.04
N ALA A 176 -5.11 20.15 1.94
CA ALA A 176 -6.17 19.24 1.49
C ALA A 176 -5.86 18.67 0.09
N PRO A 177 -6.17 17.39 -0.18
CA PRO A 177 -6.02 16.81 -1.51
C PRO A 177 -7.10 17.36 -2.46
N VAL A 178 -6.66 17.84 -3.64
CA VAL A 178 -7.56 18.47 -4.63
C VAL A 178 -7.73 17.65 -5.90
N SER A 179 -6.74 16.82 -6.26
CA SER A 179 -6.80 15.96 -7.45
C SER A 179 -5.80 14.82 -7.35
N TRP A 180 -5.94 13.86 -8.27
CA TRP A 180 -5.03 12.72 -8.37
C TRP A 180 -4.82 12.28 -9.82
N ALA A 181 -3.70 11.62 -10.07
CA ALA A 181 -3.36 10.94 -11.31
C ALA A 181 -2.81 9.54 -11.01
N ARG A 182 -2.82 8.65 -11.99
CA ARG A 182 -2.19 7.32 -11.87
C ARG A 182 -0.69 7.41 -12.09
N VAL A 183 0.08 6.53 -11.44
CA VAL A 183 1.52 6.44 -11.58
C VAL A 183 2.01 4.99 -11.60
N PRO A 184 2.97 4.63 -12.48
CA PRO A 184 3.33 5.38 -13.67
C PRO A 184 2.12 5.53 -14.61
N GLU A 185 2.12 6.57 -15.45
CA GLU A 185 1.13 6.67 -16.51
C GLU A 185 1.33 5.50 -17.50
N ASP A 186 0.24 4.86 -17.95
CA ASP A 186 0.24 3.82 -19.00
C ASP A 186 0.88 2.44 -18.65
N ILE A 187 0.76 1.96 -17.41
CA ILE A 187 1.02 0.54 -17.06
C ILE A 187 -0.27 -0.17 -16.65
#